data_088a1217334c6ff4c7c8040de19ecf4a
#
_entry.id   088a1217334c6ff4c7c8040de19ecf4a
#
_cell.length_a   1.000
_cell.length_b   1.000
_cell.length_c   1.000
_cell.angle_alpha   90.00
_cell.angle_beta   90.00
_cell.angle_gamma   90.00
#
_symmetry.space_group_name_H-M   'P 1'
#
loop_
_entity.id
_entity.type
_entity.pdbx_description
1 polymer ?
#
loop_
_entity_poly.entity_id
_entity_poly.type
_entity_poly.pdbx_seq_one_letter_code
_entity_poly.pdbx_strand_id
1 'polypeptide(L)'
;MLDTTAQPEDTVRVRGDHIQRLQAFLRTRYGDKAVLDAPWKDAWEDTEVEALRPVTRSVCARDTFTADGHEQTLLAVCQTLDDAATVEPGRVDLYVLRVGKDDEAANRGGVFAPLLANDPLLVMAQRLQSPYGRRGAPGNIQIAQLGPQRRAFQITHEEHRRGHRYIWRSYIAEHNHRLRDVARYRDHLDNLALHHCDGAPSSCGSEVFAVDFSTTVGDSNAVDGYWPLTVRASGHDCTGPATEYYHLIFDARQRAYPVPDDLQRDGCADS
;
A
#
# COMPACT_ATOMS: atom_id res chain seq x y z
N MET A 1 15.59 0.32 2.15
CA MET A 1 14.45 1.11 1.64
C MET A 1 15.00 2.36 0.98
N LEU A 2 14.96 2.45 -0.33
CA LEU A 2 15.38 3.65 -1.06
C LEU A 2 14.14 4.56 -1.20
N ASP A 3 14.07 5.53 -0.31
CA ASP A 3 13.10 6.63 -0.36
C ASP A 3 13.62 7.64 -1.39
N THR A 4 13.25 7.44 -2.66
CA THR A 4 13.80 8.22 -3.77
C THR A 4 12.88 9.40 -4.07
N THR A 5 13.42 10.60 -3.98
CA THR A 5 12.78 11.81 -4.52
C THR A 5 12.63 11.63 -6.03
N ALA A 6 11.47 12.02 -6.59
CA ALA A 6 11.24 11.96 -8.04
C ALA A 6 12.36 12.67 -8.80
N GLN A 7 12.91 11.99 -9.82
CA GLN A 7 13.95 12.53 -10.69
C GLN A 7 13.31 13.07 -11.99
N PRO A 8 13.88 14.06 -12.66
CA PRO A 8 13.36 14.57 -13.93
C PRO A 8 13.24 13.50 -15.02
N GLU A 9 14.09 12.49 -15.00
CA GLU A 9 14.08 11.32 -15.87
C GLU A 9 12.87 10.40 -15.69
N ASP A 10 12.15 10.52 -14.54
CA ASP A 10 10.93 9.77 -14.28
C ASP A 10 9.69 10.36 -15.00
N THR A 11 9.88 11.41 -15.77
CA THR A 11 8.80 12.08 -16.51
C THR A 11 8.53 11.41 -17.84
N VAL A 12 7.29 10.97 -18.06
CA VAL A 12 6.85 10.37 -19.32
C VAL A 12 5.98 11.36 -20.09
N ARG A 13 6.41 11.74 -21.31
CA ARG A 13 5.67 12.62 -22.21
C ARG A 13 5.01 11.81 -23.31
N VAL A 14 3.71 11.61 -23.20
CA VAL A 14 2.92 10.84 -24.16
C VAL A 14 1.61 11.55 -24.47
N ARG A 15 1.29 11.66 -25.74
CA ARG A 15 -0.03 12.10 -26.19
C ARG A 15 -1.04 10.99 -25.94
N GLY A 16 -2.23 11.36 -25.49
CA GLY A 16 -3.32 10.42 -25.31
C GLY A 16 -4.12 10.67 -24.05
N ASP A 17 -5.07 9.81 -23.82
CA ASP A 17 -5.86 9.79 -22.61
C ASP A 17 -5.05 9.26 -21.41
N HIS A 18 -5.68 9.25 -20.24
CA HIS A 18 -5.07 8.80 -19.01
C HIS A 18 -4.55 7.35 -19.09
N ILE A 19 -5.31 6.44 -19.69
CA ILE A 19 -4.96 5.02 -19.84
C ILE A 19 -3.72 4.86 -20.73
N GLN A 20 -3.66 5.58 -21.84
CA GLN A 20 -2.51 5.56 -22.74
C GLN A 20 -1.24 6.10 -22.06
N ARG A 21 -1.37 7.14 -21.22
CA ARG A 21 -0.24 7.68 -20.43
C ARG A 21 0.26 6.67 -19.40
N LEU A 22 -0.64 6.01 -18.67
CA LEU A 22 -0.27 4.96 -17.71
C LEU A 22 0.40 3.77 -18.40
N GLN A 23 -0.15 3.34 -19.55
CA GLN A 23 0.46 2.25 -20.32
C GLN A 23 1.87 2.61 -20.80
N ALA A 24 2.08 3.84 -21.24
CA ALA A 24 3.40 4.32 -21.65
C ALA A 24 4.36 4.42 -20.45
N PHE A 25 3.89 4.88 -19.29
CA PHE A 25 4.67 4.89 -18.06
C PHE A 25 5.14 3.48 -17.69
N LEU A 26 4.24 2.49 -17.70
CA LEU A 26 4.58 1.10 -17.40
C LEU A 26 5.64 0.55 -18.37
N ARG A 27 5.50 0.80 -19.67
CA ARG A 27 6.50 0.36 -20.67
C ARG A 27 7.86 1.03 -20.49
N THR A 28 7.87 2.31 -20.17
CA THR A 28 9.11 3.04 -19.88
C THR A 28 9.82 2.47 -18.64
N ARG A 29 9.04 2.06 -17.62
CA ARG A 29 9.60 1.60 -16.34
C ARG A 29 9.94 0.11 -16.32
N TYR A 30 9.16 -0.73 -17.00
CA TYR A 30 9.24 -2.21 -16.92
C TYR A 30 9.45 -2.88 -18.29
N GLY A 31 9.66 -2.09 -19.36
CA GLY A 31 9.87 -2.59 -20.71
C GLY A 31 8.57 -2.90 -21.48
N ASP A 32 8.72 -3.27 -22.74
CA ASP A 32 7.62 -3.40 -23.70
C ASP A 32 6.56 -4.45 -23.35
N LYS A 33 6.93 -5.43 -22.52
CA LYS A 33 6.02 -6.48 -22.05
C LYS A 33 5.02 -6.00 -21.01
N ALA A 34 5.29 -4.85 -20.38
CA ALA A 34 4.43 -4.31 -19.32
C ALA A 34 3.07 -3.89 -19.88
N VAL A 35 2.00 -4.38 -19.25
CA VAL A 35 0.61 -4.10 -19.64
C VAL A 35 -0.22 -3.70 -18.42
N LEU A 36 -1.17 -2.78 -18.63
CA LEU A 36 -1.94 -2.18 -17.54
C LEU A 36 -2.94 -3.15 -16.91
N ASP A 37 -3.60 -3.97 -17.72
CA ASP A 37 -4.77 -4.77 -17.30
C ASP A 37 -4.51 -6.29 -17.33
N ALA A 38 -3.25 -6.72 -17.40
CA ALA A 38 -2.88 -8.12 -17.37
C ALA A 38 -1.52 -8.33 -16.68
N PRO A 39 -1.24 -9.49 -16.11
CA PRO A 39 0.10 -9.82 -15.62
C PRO A 39 1.07 -10.04 -16.78
N TRP A 40 2.34 -9.75 -16.54
CA TRP A 40 3.43 -10.02 -17.49
C TRP A 40 4.62 -10.71 -16.80
N LYS A 41 5.34 -11.51 -17.57
CA LYS A 41 6.56 -12.16 -17.10
C LYS A 41 7.76 -11.24 -17.28
N ASP A 42 8.59 -11.21 -16.24
CA ASP A 42 9.79 -10.39 -16.16
C ASP A 42 10.90 -11.16 -15.44
N ALA A 43 12.09 -10.54 -15.37
CA ALA A 43 13.19 -11.02 -14.55
C ALA A 43 13.58 -9.92 -13.55
N TRP A 44 13.81 -10.32 -12.31
CA TRP A 44 14.23 -9.44 -11.24
C TRP A 44 15.66 -9.79 -10.84
N GLU A 45 16.53 -8.77 -10.82
CA GLU A 45 17.87 -8.91 -10.29
C GLU A 45 17.82 -8.91 -8.76
N ASP A 46 18.03 -10.09 -8.19
CA ASP A 46 18.10 -10.27 -6.76
C ASP A 46 19.54 -10.03 -6.29
N THR A 47 19.77 -8.87 -5.71
CA THR A 47 21.11 -8.44 -5.26
C THR A 47 21.61 -9.19 -4.04
N GLU A 48 20.74 -9.89 -3.29
CA GLU A 48 21.14 -10.69 -2.12
C GLU A 48 21.74 -12.04 -2.54
N VAL A 49 21.26 -12.60 -3.64
CA VAL A 49 21.75 -13.89 -4.18
C VAL A 49 22.49 -13.72 -5.50
N GLU A 50 22.69 -12.50 -5.99
CA GLU A 50 23.37 -12.15 -7.23
C GLU A 50 22.84 -12.92 -8.46
N ALA A 51 21.54 -13.09 -8.56
CA ALA A 51 20.89 -13.87 -9.62
C ALA A 51 19.68 -13.15 -10.22
N LEU A 52 19.43 -13.43 -11.52
CA LEU A 52 18.18 -13.07 -12.17
C LEU A 52 17.12 -14.13 -11.84
N ARG A 53 16.06 -13.70 -11.19
CA ARG A 53 14.95 -14.57 -10.79
C ARG A 53 13.71 -14.33 -11.63
N PRO A 54 12.97 -15.39 -12.02
CA PRO A 54 11.73 -15.24 -12.76
C PRO A 54 10.65 -14.64 -11.85
N VAL A 55 9.97 -13.62 -12.38
CA VAL A 55 8.89 -12.94 -11.66
C VAL A 55 7.68 -12.73 -12.54
N THR A 56 6.52 -12.66 -11.93
CA THR A 56 5.30 -12.18 -12.55
C THR A 56 4.96 -10.82 -11.97
N ARG A 57 4.83 -9.81 -12.82
CA ARG A 57 4.39 -8.47 -12.42
C ARG A 57 2.95 -8.24 -12.86
N SER A 58 2.24 -7.40 -12.11
CA SER A 58 0.90 -6.92 -12.47
C SER A 58 0.62 -5.58 -11.81
N VAL A 59 -0.24 -4.77 -12.41
CA VAL A 59 -0.86 -3.65 -11.70
C VAL A 59 -1.89 -4.23 -10.74
N CYS A 60 -1.61 -4.19 -9.45
CA CYS A 60 -2.46 -4.80 -8.42
C CYS A 60 -3.41 -3.82 -7.75
N ALA A 61 -3.13 -2.52 -7.82
CA ALA A 61 -4.07 -1.49 -7.41
C ALA A 61 -3.82 -0.19 -8.18
N ARG A 62 -4.89 0.50 -8.55
CA ARG A 62 -4.84 1.86 -9.10
C ARG A 62 -6.11 2.64 -8.74
N ASP A 63 -5.95 3.93 -8.53
CA ASP A 63 -7.06 4.88 -8.38
C ASP A 63 -6.64 6.24 -8.92
N THR A 64 -7.53 6.89 -9.65
CA THR A 64 -7.32 8.23 -10.21
C THR A 64 -8.36 9.18 -9.62
N PHE A 65 -7.88 10.27 -9.07
CA PHE A 65 -8.70 11.25 -8.37
C PHE A 65 -8.13 12.66 -8.56
N THR A 66 -8.93 13.65 -8.19
CA THR A 66 -8.47 15.05 -8.20
C THR A 66 -8.06 15.45 -6.79
N ALA A 67 -6.84 15.96 -6.66
CA ALA A 67 -6.34 16.58 -5.44
C ALA A 67 -5.61 17.87 -5.77
N ASP A 68 -5.88 18.92 -5.00
CA ASP A 68 -5.30 20.25 -5.16
C ASP A 68 -5.42 20.79 -6.60
N GLY A 69 -6.53 20.49 -7.27
CA GLY A 69 -6.82 20.92 -8.66
C GLY A 69 -6.04 20.16 -9.74
N HIS A 70 -5.35 19.09 -9.41
CA HIS A 70 -4.61 18.24 -10.34
C HIS A 70 -5.16 16.81 -10.35
N GLU A 71 -5.17 16.20 -11.53
CA GLU A 71 -5.40 14.77 -11.66
C GLU A 71 -4.18 14.01 -11.13
N GLN A 72 -4.40 13.14 -10.15
CA GLN A 72 -3.40 12.27 -9.54
C GLN A 72 -3.82 10.81 -9.67
N THR A 73 -2.84 9.94 -9.78
CA THR A 73 -3.04 8.49 -9.77
C THR A 73 -2.11 7.83 -8.77
N LEU A 74 -2.69 7.04 -7.87
CA LEU A 74 -1.95 6.05 -7.12
C LEU A 74 -1.88 4.77 -7.96
N LEU A 75 -0.69 4.24 -8.14
CA LEU A 75 -0.43 3.03 -8.92
C LEU A 75 0.48 2.09 -8.13
N ALA A 76 0.02 0.86 -7.92
CA ALA A 76 0.81 -0.21 -7.32
C ALA A 76 1.12 -1.29 -8.35
N VAL A 77 2.39 -1.63 -8.49
CA VAL A 77 2.85 -2.75 -9.32
C VAL A 77 3.37 -3.84 -8.40
N CYS A 78 2.64 -4.94 -8.33
CA CYS A 78 3.00 -6.12 -7.58
C CYS A 78 3.98 -6.99 -8.35
N GLN A 79 4.96 -7.55 -7.65
CA GLN A 79 5.91 -8.52 -8.16
C GLN A 79 5.79 -9.79 -7.34
N THR A 80 5.38 -10.88 -7.99
CA THR A 80 5.33 -12.22 -7.42
C THR A 80 6.58 -12.99 -7.89
N LEU A 81 7.30 -13.60 -6.97
CA LEU A 81 8.43 -14.47 -7.25
C LEU A 81 7.90 -15.86 -7.60
N ASP A 82 8.22 -16.37 -8.79
CA ASP A 82 7.68 -17.63 -9.30
C ASP A 82 8.28 -18.86 -8.59
N ASP A 83 9.47 -18.72 -8.01
CA ASP A 83 10.26 -19.78 -7.33
C ASP A 83 10.51 -19.52 -5.84
N ALA A 84 9.64 -18.76 -5.20
CA ALA A 84 9.85 -18.30 -3.83
C ALA A 84 9.77 -19.39 -2.78
N ALA A 85 10.63 -19.28 -1.77
CA ALA A 85 10.50 -20.04 -0.53
C ALA A 85 9.27 -19.61 0.28
N THR A 86 8.81 -20.47 1.21
CA THR A 86 7.58 -20.24 1.98
C THR A 86 7.59 -18.93 2.79
N VAL A 87 8.76 -18.51 3.27
CA VAL A 87 8.93 -17.31 4.10
C VAL A 87 9.32 -16.08 3.29
N GLU A 88 9.59 -16.24 2.00
CA GLU A 88 10.07 -15.18 1.14
C GLU A 88 8.92 -14.24 0.74
N PRO A 89 9.08 -12.91 0.93
CA PRO A 89 8.05 -11.95 0.55
C PRO A 89 8.00 -11.74 -0.96
N GLY A 90 6.84 -11.33 -1.46
CA GLY A 90 6.75 -10.63 -2.75
C GLY A 90 7.21 -9.18 -2.62
N ARG A 91 7.16 -8.43 -3.71
CA ARG A 91 7.57 -7.03 -3.73
C ARG A 91 6.51 -6.14 -4.36
N VAL A 92 6.52 -4.87 -3.97
CA VAL A 92 5.59 -3.86 -4.49
C VAL A 92 6.35 -2.60 -4.83
N ASP A 93 6.09 -2.07 -6.02
CA ASP A 93 6.46 -0.72 -6.40
C ASP A 93 5.23 0.17 -6.30
N LEU A 94 5.32 1.24 -5.52
CA LEU A 94 4.25 2.20 -5.29
C LEU A 94 4.61 3.53 -5.94
N TYR A 95 3.65 4.11 -6.67
CA TYR A 95 3.83 5.38 -7.36
C TYR A 95 2.66 6.32 -7.10
N VAL A 96 2.97 7.59 -6.86
CA VAL A 96 2.03 8.70 -6.98
C VAL A 96 2.38 9.46 -8.24
N LEU A 97 1.47 9.45 -9.20
CA LEU A 97 1.62 10.07 -10.50
C LEU A 97 0.71 11.30 -10.60
N ARG A 98 1.14 12.34 -11.28
CA ARG A 98 0.36 13.54 -11.53
C ARG A 98 0.50 13.98 -12.98
N VAL A 99 -0.61 14.39 -13.58
CA VAL A 99 -0.58 15.06 -14.89
C VAL A 99 -0.08 16.49 -14.70
N GLY A 100 1.06 16.81 -15.30
CA GLY A 100 1.61 18.17 -15.35
C GLY A 100 0.94 19.00 -16.44
N LYS A 101 1.28 20.29 -16.51
CA LYS A 101 0.93 21.15 -17.65
C LYS A 101 2.07 21.15 -18.64
N ASP A 102 1.76 21.07 -19.92
CA ASP A 102 2.73 21.32 -20.96
C ASP A 102 2.83 22.85 -21.21
N ASP A 103 3.80 23.47 -20.52
CA ASP A 103 4.06 24.92 -20.61
C ASP A 103 4.39 25.35 -22.05
N GLU A 104 4.96 24.47 -22.89
CA GLU A 104 5.20 24.76 -24.30
C GLU A 104 3.91 24.81 -25.11
N ALA A 105 2.91 23.96 -24.80
CA ALA A 105 1.61 24.00 -25.46
C ALA A 105 0.81 25.24 -25.03
N ALA A 106 0.89 25.63 -23.76
CA ALA A 106 0.27 26.85 -23.24
C ALA A 106 0.82 28.11 -23.92
N ASN A 107 2.11 28.13 -24.24
CA ASN A 107 2.78 29.27 -24.91
C ASN A 107 2.53 29.33 -26.43
N ARG A 108 2.07 28.26 -27.09
CA ARG A 108 1.77 28.23 -28.53
C ARG A 108 0.44 28.90 -28.91
N GLY A 109 -0.36 29.34 -27.93
CA GLY A 109 -1.57 30.13 -28.04
C GLY A 109 -2.46 29.82 -29.23
N GLY A 110 -3.58 29.13 -29.04
CA GLY A 110 -4.58 28.91 -30.07
C GLY A 110 -5.70 27.98 -29.62
N VAL A 111 -6.82 28.00 -30.35
CA VAL A 111 -8.01 27.18 -30.08
C VAL A 111 -7.70 25.67 -30.04
N PHE A 112 -6.60 25.24 -30.66
CA PHE A 112 -6.16 23.85 -30.70
C PHE A 112 -5.11 23.47 -29.64
N ALA A 113 -4.71 24.41 -28.77
CA ALA A 113 -3.73 24.15 -27.72
C ALA A 113 -4.08 22.91 -26.86
N PRO A 114 -5.35 22.67 -26.43
CA PRO A 114 -5.69 21.46 -25.69
C PRO A 114 -5.53 20.15 -26.46
N LEU A 115 -5.72 20.18 -27.78
CA LEU A 115 -5.57 19.01 -28.65
C LEU A 115 -4.11 18.68 -28.96
N LEU A 116 -3.23 19.65 -28.81
CA LEU A 116 -1.78 19.49 -29.05
C LEU A 116 -1.00 19.30 -27.75
N ALA A 117 -1.65 19.48 -26.59
CA ALA A 117 -1.04 19.34 -25.29
C ALA A 117 -0.48 17.90 -25.11
N ASN A 118 0.80 17.83 -24.82
CA ASN A 118 1.49 16.60 -24.47
C ASN A 118 1.85 16.65 -22.99
N ASP A 119 0.79 16.76 -22.16
CA ASP A 119 0.93 16.92 -20.73
C ASP A 119 1.76 15.75 -20.15
N PRO A 120 2.87 16.03 -19.48
CA PRO A 120 3.72 14.98 -18.95
C PRO A 120 3.05 14.26 -17.78
N LEU A 121 3.31 12.97 -17.64
CA LEU A 121 3.01 12.21 -16.44
C LEU A 121 4.23 12.27 -15.52
N LEU A 122 4.10 12.97 -14.40
CA LEU A 122 5.16 13.21 -13.43
C LEU A 122 5.08 12.20 -12.29
N VAL A 123 6.22 11.63 -11.89
CA VAL A 123 6.32 10.85 -10.66
C VAL A 123 6.49 11.82 -9.48
N MET A 124 5.46 11.95 -8.67
CA MET A 124 5.45 12.83 -7.51
C MET A 124 6.11 12.19 -6.29
N ALA A 125 5.89 10.89 -6.12
CA ALA A 125 6.52 10.09 -5.08
C ALA A 125 6.58 8.63 -5.53
N GLN A 126 7.59 7.91 -5.07
CA GLN A 126 7.72 6.48 -5.32
C GLN A 126 8.35 5.75 -4.13
N ARG A 127 8.01 4.48 -3.99
CA ARG A 127 8.61 3.56 -3.04
C ARG A 127 8.76 2.21 -3.71
N LEU A 128 9.98 1.83 -4.03
CA LEU A 128 10.28 0.70 -4.90
C LEU A 128 10.70 -0.53 -4.11
N GLN A 129 10.43 -1.71 -4.68
CA GLN A 129 10.89 -3.00 -4.19
C GLN A 129 10.58 -3.26 -2.71
N SER A 130 9.45 -2.75 -2.23
CA SER A 130 9.04 -2.92 -0.84
C SER A 130 8.59 -4.36 -0.58
N PRO A 131 9.23 -5.07 0.37
CA PRO A 131 8.88 -6.46 0.66
C PRO A 131 7.61 -6.54 1.52
N TYR A 132 6.64 -7.36 1.09
CA TYR A 132 5.42 -7.67 1.83
C TYR A 132 5.00 -9.12 1.60
N GLY A 133 4.24 -9.66 2.54
CA GLY A 133 3.64 -10.99 2.40
C GLY A 133 4.63 -12.15 2.52
N ARG A 134 4.33 -13.26 1.83
CA ARG A 134 5.07 -14.52 1.90
C ARG A 134 4.84 -15.35 0.64
N ARG A 135 5.61 -16.44 0.49
CA ARG A 135 5.53 -17.34 -0.70
C ARG A 135 5.65 -16.57 -2.01
N GLY A 136 6.52 -15.56 -2.02
CA GLY A 136 6.73 -14.71 -3.18
C GLY A 136 5.59 -13.73 -3.50
N ALA A 137 4.48 -13.74 -2.80
CA ALA A 137 3.33 -12.87 -3.05
C ALA A 137 3.30 -11.69 -2.05
N PRO A 138 3.05 -10.45 -2.52
CA PRO A 138 3.14 -9.26 -1.66
C PRO A 138 1.94 -9.04 -0.71
N GLY A 139 0.95 -9.93 -0.71
CA GLY A 139 -0.29 -9.77 0.04
C GLY A 139 -1.36 -9.05 -0.76
N ASN A 140 -2.36 -8.48 -0.09
CA ASN A 140 -3.46 -7.75 -0.71
C ASN A 140 -3.18 -6.25 -0.69
N ILE A 141 -3.20 -5.62 -1.87
CA ILE A 141 -2.98 -4.19 -2.04
C ILE A 141 -4.27 -3.56 -2.55
N GLN A 142 -4.72 -2.52 -1.88
CA GLN A 142 -5.89 -1.71 -2.26
C GLN A 142 -5.57 -0.24 -2.12
N ILE A 143 -6.44 0.63 -2.64
CA ILE A 143 -6.35 2.06 -2.39
C ILE A 143 -7.53 2.46 -1.50
N ALA A 144 -7.18 3.00 -0.34
CA ALA A 144 -8.14 3.48 0.65
C ALA A 144 -8.30 4.99 0.54
N GLN A 145 -9.54 5.45 0.65
CA GLN A 145 -9.82 6.87 0.85
C GLN A 145 -9.72 7.19 2.34
N LEU A 146 -8.75 8.00 2.72
CA LEU A 146 -8.52 8.43 4.10
C LEU A 146 -8.96 9.88 4.37
N GLY A 147 -9.54 10.53 3.37
CA GLY A 147 -10.01 11.92 3.46
C GLY A 147 -10.67 12.37 2.17
N PRO A 148 -11.21 13.61 2.11
CA PRO A 148 -11.87 14.11 0.91
C PRO A 148 -10.97 14.07 -0.33
N GLN A 149 -9.69 14.42 -0.15
CA GLN A 149 -8.67 14.44 -1.20
C GLN A 149 -7.44 13.61 -0.80
N ARG A 150 -7.55 12.74 0.21
CA ARG A 150 -6.45 11.89 0.68
C ARG A 150 -6.71 10.45 0.30
N ARG A 151 -5.74 9.86 -0.39
CA ARG A 151 -5.69 8.43 -0.74
C ARG A 151 -4.42 7.82 -0.18
N ALA A 152 -4.49 6.56 0.16
CA ALA A 152 -3.34 5.78 0.63
C ALA A 152 -3.36 4.39 0.01
N PHE A 153 -2.19 3.82 -0.19
CA PHE A 153 -2.07 2.39 -0.41
C PHE A 153 -2.36 1.68 0.91
N GLN A 154 -3.38 0.84 0.93
CA GLN A 154 -3.65 -0.08 2.02
C GLN A 154 -3.03 -1.41 1.67
N ILE A 155 -2.08 -1.86 2.47
CA ILE A 155 -1.40 -3.13 2.27
C ILE A 155 -1.73 -4.05 3.44
N THR A 156 -2.34 -5.20 3.13
CA THR A 156 -2.63 -6.24 4.11
C THR A 156 -1.80 -7.46 3.78
N HIS A 157 -0.95 -7.89 4.72
CA HIS A 157 -0.07 -9.04 4.51
C HIS A 157 0.05 -9.90 5.76
N GLU A 158 0.27 -11.19 5.53
CA GLU A 158 0.40 -12.20 6.56
C GLU A 158 1.87 -12.46 6.90
N GLU A 159 2.13 -12.63 8.19
CA GLU A 159 3.42 -13.03 8.75
C GLU A 159 3.21 -14.17 9.75
N HIS A 160 4.11 -15.17 9.74
CA HIS A 160 4.12 -16.23 10.73
C HIS A 160 5.44 -16.22 11.48
N ARG A 161 5.38 -16.19 12.79
CA ARG A 161 6.56 -16.16 13.64
C ARG A 161 6.34 -16.97 14.90
N ARG A 162 7.16 -17.99 15.12
CA ARG A 162 7.17 -18.82 16.34
C ARG A 162 5.79 -19.36 16.74
N GLY A 163 5.00 -19.85 15.76
CA GLY A 163 3.68 -20.41 16.00
C GLY A 163 2.56 -19.36 16.11
N HIS A 164 2.89 -18.09 16.04
CA HIS A 164 1.90 -17.00 15.94
C HIS A 164 1.66 -16.65 14.49
N ARG A 165 0.43 -16.29 14.19
CA ARG A 165 0.00 -15.74 12.90
C ARG A 165 -0.41 -14.29 13.10
N TYR A 166 0.13 -13.42 12.27
CA TYR A 166 -0.15 -11.99 12.25
C TYR A 166 -0.63 -11.59 10.86
N ILE A 167 -1.67 -10.77 10.81
CA ILE A 167 -2.00 -10.02 9.60
C ILE A 167 -1.78 -8.55 9.92
N TRP A 168 -0.89 -7.91 9.16
CA TRP A 168 -0.61 -6.50 9.27
C TRP A 168 -1.44 -5.72 8.28
N ARG A 169 -1.92 -4.57 8.71
CA ARG A 169 -2.47 -3.51 7.86
C ARG A 169 -1.56 -2.30 7.91
N SER A 170 -1.14 -1.82 6.74
CA SER A 170 -0.37 -0.59 6.59
C SER A 170 -1.10 0.36 5.67
N TYR A 171 -1.15 1.64 6.03
CA TYR A 171 -1.58 2.71 5.15
C TYR A 171 -0.36 3.54 4.79
N ILE A 172 -0.09 3.68 3.48
CA ILE A 172 1.05 4.42 2.94
C ILE A 172 0.51 5.56 2.10
N ALA A 173 0.78 6.78 2.51
CA ALA A 173 0.33 7.99 1.81
C ALA A 173 1.50 8.88 1.39
N GLU A 174 1.24 9.70 0.37
CA GLU A 174 2.19 10.72 -0.07
C GLU A 174 2.19 11.90 0.89
N HIS A 175 3.38 12.35 1.25
CA HIS A 175 3.61 13.58 1.97
C HIS A 175 4.93 14.21 1.58
N ASN A 176 4.89 15.44 1.06
CA ASN A 176 6.07 16.17 0.61
C ASN A 176 6.95 15.35 -0.37
N HIS A 177 6.32 14.81 -1.41
CA HIS A 177 6.96 14.01 -2.45
C HIS A 177 7.62 12.71 -1.95
N ARG A 178 7.16 12.16 -0.83
CA ARG A 178 7.60 10.88 -0.28
C ARG A 178 6.41 10.03 0.14
N LEU A 179 6.53 8.74 -0.06
CA LEU A 179 5.58 7.75 0.46
C LEU A 179 5.99 7.33 1.88
N ARG A 180 5.10 7.54 2.85
CA ARG A 180 5.32 7.23 4.26
C ARG A 180 4.22 6.35 4.81
N ASP A 181 4.58 5.50 5.76
CA ASP A 181 3.59 4.79 6.56
C ASP A 181 2.89 5.82 7.46
N VAL A 182 1.59 6.02 7.23
CA VAL A 182 0.74 6.93 8.03
C VAL A 182 -0.01 6.18 9.13
N ALA A 183 -0.18 4.86 9.01
CA ALA A 183 -0.61 3.96 10.06
C ALA A 183 -0.12 2.54 9.76
N ARG A 184 0.27 1.79 10.81
CA ARG A 184 0.57 0.36 10.70
C ARG A 184 0.18 -0.34 12.00
N TYR A 185 -0.67 -1.35 11.91
CA TYR A 185 -1.16 -2.10 13.06
C TYR A 185 -1.62 -3.50 12.64
N ARG A 186 -1.96 -4.33 13.63
CA ARG A 186 -2.51 -5.67 13.40
C ARG A 186 -3.92 -5.59 12.84
N ASP A 187 -4.21 -6.40 11.85
CA ASP A 187 -5.55 -6.68 11.34
C ASP A 187 -6.08 -7.99 11.92
N HIS A 188 -5.14 -8.87 12.30
CA HIS A 188 -5.39 -10.13 13.00
C HIS A 188 -4.14 -10.59 13.74
N LEU A 189 -4.34 -11.24 14.87
CA LEU A 189 -3.29 -11.98 15.55
C LEU A 189 -3.87 -13.23 16.23
N ASP A 190 -3.17 -14.35 16.12
CA ASP A 190 -3.51 -15.59 16.83
C ASP A 190 -2.25 -16.41 17.17
N ASN A 191 -2.42 -17.33 18.16
CA ASN A 191 -1.43 -18.32 18.52
C ASN A 191 -1.98 -19.77 18.47
N LEU A 192 -3.04 -19.97 17.70
CA LEU A 192 -3.75 -21.27 17.62
C LEU A 192 -2.83 -22.42 17.23
N ALA A 193 -1.94 -22.18 16.26
CA ALA A 193 -0.98 -23.21 15.80
C ALA A 193 0.04 -23.59 16.88
N LEU A 194 0.44 -22.65 17.77
CA LEU A 194 1.36 -22.91 18.88
C LEU A 194 0.75 -23.89 19.90
N HIS A 195 -0.55 -23.76 20.14
CA HIS A 195 -1.28 -24.58 21.13
C HIS A 195 -2.03 -25.76 20.53
N HIS A 196 -1.83 -26.05 19.21
CA HIS A 196 -2.57 -27.11 18.49
C HIS A 196 -4.08 -27.01 18.69
N CYS A 197 -4.60 -25.78 18.69
CA CYS A 197 -6.02 -25.51 18.93
C CYS A 197 -6.79 -25.56 17.59
N ASP A 198 -7.59 -26.61 17.41
CA ASP A 198 -8.46 -26.78 16.24
C ASP A 198 -9.90 -26.29 16.49
N GLY A 199 -10.21 -25.85 17.72
CA GLY A 199 -11.53 -25.40 18.13
C GLY A 199 -11.63 -23.89 18.40
N ALA A 200 -12.65 -23.48 19.13
CA ALA A 200 -12.77 -22.10 19.57
C ALA A 200 -11.63 -21.76 20.55
N PRO A 201 -10.99 -20.60 20.46
CA PRO A 201 -9.87 -20.23 21.33
C PRO A 201 -10.18 -20.39 22.83
N SER A 202 -11.38 -20.02 23.25
CA SER A 202 -11.87 -20.16 24.63
C SER A 202 -11.91 -21.58 25.18
N SER A 203 -11.89 -22.61 24.32
CA SER A 203 -11.86 -24.03 24.70
C SER A 203 -10.46 -24.63 24.81
N CYS A 204 -9.43 -23.90 24.38
CA CYS A 204 -8.06 -24.41 24.26
C CYS A 204 -7.13 -23.97 25.41
N GLY A 205 -7.57 -23.15 26.33
CA GLY A 205 -6.80 -22.66 27.49
C GLY A 205 -6.72 -21.15 27.57
N SER A 206 -6.31 -20.66 28.75
CA SER A 206 -6.29 -19.22 29.05
C SER A 206 -5.16 -18.43 28.35
N GLU A 207 -4.20 -19.12 27.76
CA GLU A 207 -3.11 -18.48 27.00
C GLU A 207 -3.38 -18.43 25.51
N VAL A 208 -4.52 -18.98 25.07
CA VAL A 208 -4.88 -19.05 23.64
C VAL A 208 -5.71 -17.83 23.28
N PHE A 209 -5.30 -17.19 22.20
CA PHE A 209 -6.00 -16.00 21.67
C PHE A 209 -6.13 -16.07 20.15
N ALA A 210 -7.22 -15.44 19.67
CA ALA A 210 -7.43 -15.11 18.27
C ALA A 210 -8.27 -13.84 18.21
N VAL A 211 -7.65 -12.75 17.78
CA VAL A 211 -8.26 -11.40 17.77
C VAL A 211 -8.19 -10.82 16.37
N ASP A 212 -9.34 -10.35 15.89
CA ASP A 212 -9.50 -9.58 14.66
C ASP A 212 -9.67 -8.09 14.97
N PHE A 213 -9.08 -7.24 14.14
CA PHE A 213 -9.19 -5.79 14.23
C PHE A 213 -9.80 -5.23 12.95
N SER A 214 -11.08 -4.92 12.98
CA SER A 214 -11.79 -4.34 11.84
C SER A 214 -11.68 -2.81 11.86
N THR A 215 -11.36 -2.22 10.71
CA THR A 215 -11.17 -0.76 10.57
C THR A 215 -12.30 -0.13 9.79
N THR A 216 -12.82 0.96 10.32
CA THR A 216 -13.74 1.87 9.63
C THR A 216 -13.09 3.24 9.51
N VAL A 217 -13.09 3.79 8.29
CA VAL A 217 -12.66 5.15 8.02
C VAL A 217 -13.85 6.08 8.25
N GLY A 218 -13.66 7.12 9.03
CA GLY A 218 -14.68 8.17 9.22
C GLY A 218 -14.94 8.98 7.95
N ASP A 219 -15.90 9.89 8.00
CA ASP A 219 -16.29 10.76 6.90
C ASP A 219 -16.34 12.25 7.30
N SER A 220 -15.98 12.55 8.52
CA SER A 220 -16.05 13.88 9.14
C SER A 220 -14.86 14.14 10.07
N ASN A 221 -14.73 15.38 10.56
CA ASN A 221 -13.71 15.80 11.50
C ASN A 221 -12.26 15.53 11.04
N ALA A 222 -11.98 15.83 9.76
CA ALA A 222 -10.66 15.63 9.21
C ALA A 222 -9.61 16.54 9.88
N VAL A 223 -8.44 15.96 10.18
CA VAL A 223 -7.23 16.69 10.61
C VAL A 223 -6.20 16.61 9.48
N ASP A 224 -5.71 17.73 9.01
CA ASP A 224 -4.79 17.85 7.85
C ASP A 224 -5.31 17.11 6.60
N GLY A 225 -6.65 17.10 6.45
CA GLY A 225 -7.34 16.41 5.37
C GLY A 225 -7.53 14.90 5.56
N TYR A 226 -7.10 14.32 6.68
CA TYR A 226 -7.28 12.91 7.01
C TYR A 226 -8.44 12.70 7.99
N TRP A 227 -9.36 11.80 7.66
CA TRP A 227 -10.45 11.38 8.53
C TRP A 227 -9.96 10.48 9.67
N PRO A 228 -10.65 10.47 10.82
CA PRO A 228 -10.33 9.54 11.90
C PRO A 228 -10.55 8.08 11.45
N LEU A 229 -9.77 7.17 12.03
CA LEU A 229 -9.99 5.74 11.90
C LEU A 229 -10.55 5.19 13.20
N THR A 230 -11.55 4.31 13.10
CA THR A 230 -12.03 3.52 14.23
C THR A 230 -11.65 2.07 14.01
N VAL A 231 -10.87 1.51 14.93
CA VAL A 231 -10.48 0.09 14.92
C VAL A 231 -11.23 -0.61 16.03
N ARG A 232 -11.94 -1.68 15.71
CA ARG A 232 -12.69 -2.51 16.65
C ARG A 232 -12.03 -3.86 16.77
N ALA A 233 -11.69 -4.23 18.00
CA ALA A 233 -11.29 -5.59 18.35
C ALA A 233 -12.50 -6.53 18.43
N SER A 234 -12.33 -7.77 18.01
CA SER A 234 -13.31 -8.85 18.16
C SER A 234 -12.62 -10.20 18.20
N GLY A 235 -13.26 -11.18 18.82
CA GLY A 235 -12.69 -12.52 18.99
C GLY A 235 -12.42 -12.84 20.45
N HIS A 236 -11.36 -13.56 20.73
CA HIS A 236 -10.99 -13.99 22.08
C HIS A 236 -9.56 -13.61 22.41
N ASP A 237 -9.39 -12.91 23.49
CA ASP A 237 -8.08 -12.63 24.09
C ASP A 237 -7.86 -13.52 25.32
N CYS A 238 -6.66 -13.54 25.88
CA CYS A 238 -6.30 -14.38 27.02
C CYS A 238 -7.17 -14.11 28.28
N THR A 239 -7.71 -12.91 28.42
CA THR A 239 -8.57 -12.51 29.53
C THR A 239 -10.07 -12.64 29.25
N GLY A 240 -10.45 -13.00 28.02
CA GLY A 240 -11.85 -13.13 27.62
C GLY A 240 -12.16 -12.55 26.25
N PRO A 241 -13.42 -12.18 25.97
CA PRO A 241 -13.80 -11.61 24.68
C PRO A 241 -13.10 -10.26 24.41
N ALA A 242 -12.50 -10.11 23.23
CA ALA A 242 -11.97 -8.82 22.78
C ALA A 242 -13.14 -7.96 22.29
N THR A 243 -13.30 -6.76 22.85
CA THR A 243 -14.42 -5.85 22.56
C THR A 243 -14.01 -4.39 22.46
N GLU A 244 -12.72 -4.11 22.49
CA GLU A 244 -12.14 -2.76 22.56
C GLU A 244 -12.37 -1.98 21.27
N TYR A 245 -12.43 -0.65 21.42
CA TYR A 245 -12.50 0.32 20.34
C TYR A 245 -11.34 1.31 20.47
N TYR A 246 -10.64 1.51 19.35
CA TYR A 246 -9.54 2.46 19.25
C TYR A 246 -9.91 3.54 18.25
N HIS A 247 -9.81 4.80 18.67
CA HIS A 247 -10.04 5.96 17.82
C HIS A 247 -8.71 6.60 17.47
N LEU A 248 -8.27 6.44 16.23
CA LEU A 248 -7.02 6.99 15.73
C LEU A 248 -7.31 8.31 15.02
N ILE A 249 -6.83 9.40 15.60
CA ILE A 249 -6.93 10.75 15.02
C ILE A 249 -5.56 11.09 14.43
N PHE A 250 -5.53 11.60 13.19
CA PHE A 250 -4.30 11.95 12.52
C PHE A 250 -3.55 13.06 13.28
N ASP A 251 -2.26 12.86 13.53
CA ASP A 251 -1.39 13.88 14.12
C ASP A 251 -0.62 14.59 13.01
N ALA A 252 -0.96 15.85 12.75
CA ALA A 252 -0.33 16.66 11.71
C ALA A 252 1.18 16.92 11.97
N ARG A 253 1.65 16.84 13.23
CA ARG A 253 3.07 17.02 13.58
C ARG A 253 3.87 15.77 13.27
N GLN A 254 3.34 14.59 13.63
CA GLN A 254 3.96 13.30 13.32
C GLN A 254 3.69 12.87 11.88
N ARG A 255 2.66 13.45 11.24
CA ARG A 255 2.18 13.10 9.90
C ARG A 255 1.76 11.64 9.80
N ALA A 256 1.13 11.14 10.84
CA ALA A 256 0.70 9.77 10.98
C ALA A 256 -0.45 9.68 12.00
N TYR A 257 -1.14 8.56 11.98
CA TYR A 257 -2.04 8.21 13.06
C TYR A 257 -1.22 7.61 14.21
N PRO A 258 -1.26 8.17 15.44
CA PRO A 258 -0.67 7.54 16.61
C PRO A 258 -1.39 6.21 16.86
N VAL A 259 -0.66 5.11 16.72
CA VAL A 259 -1.19 3.76 16.88
C VAL A 259 -0.88 3.29 18.30
N PRO A 260 -1.88 2.95 19.12
CA PRO A 260 -1.67 2.37 20.45
C PRO A 260 -0.87 1.06 20.38
N ASP A 261 -0.09 0.80 21.43
CA ASP A 261 0.76 -0.41 21.55
C ASP A 261 -0.06 -1.70 21.46
N ASP A 262 -1.28 -1.68 22.01
CA ASP A 262 -2.25 -2.76 21.92
C ASP A 262 -2.52 -3.24 20.48
N LEU A 263 -2.59 -2.32 19.52
CA LEU A 263 -2.77 -2.66 18.11
C LEU A 263 -1.47 -3.14 17.43
N GLN A 264 -0.35 -3.14 18.16
CA GLN A 264 0.96 -3.58 17.66
C GLN A 264 1.52 -4.77 18.44
N ARG A 265 0.83 -5.22 19.46
CA ARG A 265 1.25 -6.29 20.37
C ARG A 265 1.50 -7.63 19.65
N ASP A 266 2.33 -8.45 20.23
CA ASP A 266 2.69 -9.80 19.75
C ASP A 266 2.01 -10.93 20.56
N GLY A 267 1.22 -10.58 21.59
CA GLY A 267 0.61 -11.51 22.53
C GLY A 267 -0.73 -11.02 23.08
N CYS A 268 -1.06 -11.51 24.27
CA CYS A 268 -2.25 -11.09 25.02
C CYS A 268 -2.24 -9.58 25.31
N ALA A 269 -3.42 -8.98 25.46
CA ALA A 269 -3.50 -7.62 25.99
C ALA A 269 -2.92 -7.58 27.41
N ASP A 270 -2.18 -6.53 27.70
CA ASP A 270 -1.75 -6.25 29.08
C ASP A 270 -2.98 -5.91 29.92
N SER A 271 -3.17 -6.60 31.02
CA SER A 271 -4.30 -6.46 31.97
C SER A 271 -4.11 -5.24 32.90
#